data_fd10e5dc8863b3f543669d949e7a7471
#
_entry.id   fd10e5dc8863b3f543669d949e7a7471
#
_cell.length_a   1.000
_cell.length_b   1.000
_cell.length_c   1.000
_cell.angle_alpha   90.00
_cell.angle_beta   90.00
_cell.angle_gamma   90.00
#
_symmetry.space_group_name_H-M   'P 1'
#
loop_
_entity.id
_entity.type
_entity.pdbx_description
1 polymer ?
#
loop_
_entity_poly.entity_id
_entity_poly.type
_entity_poly.pdbx_seq_one_letter_code
_entity_poly.pdbx_strand_id
1 'polypeptide(L)'
;MRSVFGREALFSVAALLISAILIQTIYATVIRPRAAAILAEPAAAAPSEAPNAGPTVTHAGTPTRNLRSVFVILKDYEQEVALILALWALCLIGYQGSEVARNRRLLDKDYIELGEGRVVLPDDARAYGRPIESLPRDEQEMLLPRALMVALNRFGATRSVQDSAEAVRAECENELDRLDAQLSMVRFTAWAIPAVGFVGTVRGIGRALQEAQGALHGDISGVTLGLGVTFNATLTALVSCIVVMFFLHQLQQAQDRLVLDARMYIDRRLIRNMRVH
;
A
#
# COMPACT_ATOMS: atom_id res chain seq x y z
N MET A 1 -23.04 9.51 5.79
CA MET A 1 -22.22 9.46 4.56
C MET A 1 -21.20 10.61 4.41
N ARG A 2 -21.55 11.88 4.57
CA ARG A 2 -20.58 13.00 4.43
C ARG A 2 -19.40 13.02 5.43
N SER A 3 -19.57 12.52 6.64
CA SER A 3 -18.53 12.54 7.68
C SER A 3 -17.45 11.47 7.53
N VAL A 4 -17.76 10.31 6.97
CA VAL A 4 -16.81 9.20 6.78
C VAL A 4 -15.85 9.53 5.63
N PHE A 5 -16.38 9.99 4.50
CA PHE A 5 -15.58 10.40 3.35
C PHE A 5 -14.60 11.55 3.68
N GLY A 6 -15.03 12.48 4.56
CA GLY A 6 -14.15 13.55 5.05
C GLY A 6 -13.02 13.07 5.94
N ARG A 7 -13.25 12.05 6.77
CA ARG A 7 -12.22 11.46 7.65
C ARG A 7 -11.18 10.67 6.86
N GLU A 8 -11.59 9.88 5.88
CA GLU A 8 -10.67 9.13 5.01
C GLU A 8 -9.79 10.07 4.18
N ALA A 9 -10.38 11.11 3.58
CA ALA A 9 -9.64 12.11 2.83
C ALA A 9 -8.66 12.89 3.71
N LEU A 10 -9.09 13.29 4.92
CA LEU A 10 -8.24 13.99 5.89
C LEU A 10 -7.07 13.10 6.34
N PHE A 11 -7.35 11.82 6.62
CA PHE A 11 -6.30 10.84 6.97
C PHE A 11 -5.30 10.66 5.82
N SER A 12 -5.79 10.53 4.58
CA SER A 12 -4.94 10.38 3.40
C SER A 12 -3.99 11.56 3.21
N VAL A 13 -4.50 12.79 3.33
CA VAL A 13 -3.69 14.01 3.23
C VAL A 13 -2.71 14.12 4.40
N ALA A 14 -3.15 13.84 5.63
CA ALA A 14 -2.27 13.85 6.81
C ALA A 14 -1.16 12.80 6.69
N ALA A 15 -1.49 11.58 6.24
CA ALA A 15 -0.52 10.51 6.01
C ALA A 15 0.51 10.91 4.93
N LEU A 16 0.09 11.57 3.85
CA LEU A 16 0.99 12.08 2.82
C LEU A 16 1.96 13.12 3.39
N LEU A 17 1.45 14.09 4.13
CA LEU A 17 2.28 15.14 4.76
C LEU A 17 3.27 14.55 5.75
N ILE A 18 2.83 13.62 6.61
CA ILE A 18 3.70 12.93 7.57
C ILE A 18 4.77 12.12 6.84
N SER A 19 4.41 11.38 5.80
CA SER A 19 5.35 10.60 5.00
C SER A 19 6.38 11.51 4.32
N ALA A 20 5.94 12.64 3.77
CA ALA A 20 6.82 13.62 3.15
C ALA A 20 7.80 14.23 4.18
N ILE A 21 7.32 14.70 5.32
CA ILE A 21 8.16 15.27 6.38
C ILE A 21 9.17 14.25 6.90
N LEU A 22 8.73 13.02 7.15
CA LEU A 22 9.59 11.95 7.67
C LEU A 22 10.72 11.62 6.68
N ILE A 23 10.38 11.35 5.43
CA ILE A 23 11.37 11.01 4.40
C ILE A 23 12.31 12.20 4.14
N GLN A 24 11.77 13.42 4.00
CA GLN A 24 12.56 14.63 3.82
C GLN A 24 13.56 14.83 4.98
N THR A 25 13.13 14.59 6.21
CA THR A 25 14.00 14.67 7.40
C THR A 25 15.12 13.64 7.31
N ILE A 26 14.80 12.38 6.98
CA ILE A 26 15.80 11.32 6.81
C ILE A 26 16.80 11.68 5.70
N TYR A 27 16.32 12.21 4.58
CA TYR A 27 17.17 12.63 3.48
C TYR A 27 18.09 13.79 3.86
N ALA A 28 17.58 14.81 4.55
CA ALA A 28 18.35 15.97 4.95
C ALA A 28 19.40 15.66 6.03
N THR A 29 19.07 14.77 7.00
CA THR A 29 19.93 14.52 8.16
C THR A 29 20.86 13.32 7.98
N VAL A 30 20.49 12.32 7.17
CA VAL A 30 21.24 11.06 7.09
C VAL A 30 21.75 10.80 5.68
N ILE A 31 20.86 10.82 4.67
CA ILE A 31 21.20 10.33 3.33
C ILE A 31 22.13 11.30 2.61
N ARG A 32 21.76 12.58 2.50
CA ARG A 32 22.54 13.59 1.80
C ARG A 32 23.91 13.88 2.43
N PRO A 33 24.04 14.06 3.78
CA PRO A 33 25.34 14.27 4.40
C PRO A 33 26.27 13.07 4.23
N ARG A 34 25.77 11.84 4.42
CA ARG A 34 26.58 10.63 4.25
C ARG A 34 26.98 10.39 2.79
N ALA A 35 26.08 10.62 1.85
CA ALA A 35 26.40 10.56 0.43
C ALA A 35 27.47 11.59 0.04
N ALA A 36 27.37 12.82 0.56
CA ALA A 36 28.36 13.87 0.33
C ALA A 36 29.73 13.50 0.93
N ALA A 37 29.77 12.94 2.16
CA ALA A 37 31.00 12.49 2.78
C ALA A 37 31.71 11.38 1.97
N ILE A 38 30.95 10.37 1.50
CA ILE A 38 31.48 9.28 0.67
C ILE A 38 32.00 9.79 -0.69
N LEU A 39 31.35 10.80 -1.26
CA LEU A 39 31.77 11.40 -2.52
C LEU A 39 32.96 12.38 -2.35
N ALA A 40 33.11 12.97 -1.16
CA ALA A 40 34.20 13.88 -0.82
C ALA A 40 35.49 13.16 -0.35
N GLU A 41 35.39 11.87 0.01
CA GLU A 41 36.57 11.09 0.43
C GLU A 41 37.52 10.97 -0.77
N PRO A 42 38.75 11.56 -0.71
CA PRO A 42 39.71 11.45 -1.79
C PRO A 42 40.02 9.98 -1.97
N ALA A 43 40.06 9.49 -3.21
CA ALA A 43 40.49 8.15 -3.53
C ALA A 43 41.79 7.90 -2.75
N ALA A 44 41.70 7.06 -1.72
CA ALA A 44 42.84 6.74 -0.88
C ALA A 44 44.01 6.39 -1.79
N ALA A 45 45.09 7.09 -1.64
CA ALA A 45 46.28 7.03 -2.47
C ALA A 45 46.59 5.56 -2.80
N ALA A 46 46.59 5.24 -4.08
CA ALA A 46 47.24 4.03 -4.52
C ALA A 46 48.66 3.99 -3.95
N PRO A 47 49.11 2.85 -3.40
CA PRO A 47 50.48 2.76 -2.90
C PRO A 47 51.41 3.25 -4.00
N SER A 48 52.28 4.19 -3.68
CA SER A 48 53.36 4.68 -4.53
C SER A 48 54.18 3.47 -4.97
N GLU A 49 53.91 2.94 -6.14
CA GLU A 49 54.82 1.95 -6.74
C GLU A 49 56.09 2.64 -7.20
N ALA A 50 57.19 1.97 -6.88
CA ALA A 50 58.56 2.34 -7.09
C ALA A 50 58.86 2.74 -8.55
N PRO A 51 59.87 3.62 -8.77
CA PRO A 51 60.20 4.15 -10.10
C PRO A 51 61.07 3.20 -10.89
N ASN A 52 60.53 2.08 -11.39
CA ASN A 52 61.24 1.24 -12.40
C ASN A 52 60.34 0.16 -12.94
N ALA A 53 59.46 0.51 -13.89
CA ALA A 53 58.88 -0.47 -14.83
C ALA A 53 58.57 0.25 -16.14
N GLY A 54 59.02 -0.34 -17.26
CA GLY A 54 58.92 0.20 -18.62
C GLY A 54 57.48 0.44 -19.13
N PRO A 55 57.30 0.88 -20.40
CA PRO A 55 56.01 1.34 -20.93
C PRO A 55 55.04 0.17 -21.12
N THR A 56 54.44 -0.27 -20.02
CA THR A 56 53.22 -1.09 -20.04
C THR A 56 52.03 -0.15 -20.14
N VAL A 57 51.16 -0.39 -21.06
CA VAL A 57 49.84 0.27 -21.23
C VAL A 57 49.11 0.09 -19.92
N THR A 58 49.29 1.00 -18.99
CA THR A 58 48.56 1.11 -17.75
C THR A 58 47.11 1.48 -18.15
N HIS A 59 46.22 0.50 -18.20
CA HIS A 59 44.84 0.76 -17.94
C HIS A 59 44.82 1.45 -16.57
N ALA A 60 44.77 2.78 -16.56
CA ALA A 60 44.52 3.55 -15.36
C ALA A 60 43.27 2.96 -14.73
N GLY A 61 43.47 2.12 -13.71
CA GLY A 61 42.38 1.59 -12.91
C GLY A 61 41.68 2.80 -12.34
N THR A 62 40.56 3.15 -12.95
CA THR A 62 39.64 4.16 -12.41
C THR A 62 39.42 3.76 -10.96
N PRO A 63 39.73 4.62 -9.97
CA PRO A 63 39.47 4.32 -8.58
C PRO A 63 38.00 3.94 -8.50
N THR A 64 37.72 2.70 -8.15
CA THR A 64 36.35 2.22 -7.92
C THR A 64 35.85 2.98 -6.68
N ARG A 65 35.47 4.22 -6.92
CA ARG A 65 34.74 5.05 -5.97
C ARG A 65 33.62 4.17 -5.43
N ASN A 66 33.39 4.17 -4.13
CA ASN A 66 32.31 3.40 -3.47
C ASN A 66 30.92 3.84 -3.96
N LEU A 67 30.69 3.82 -5.27
CA LEU A 67 29.42 4.13 -5.95
C LEU A 67 28.31 3.12 -5.60
N ARG A 68 28.69 2.01 -4.95
CA ARG A 68 27.74 0.98 -4.48
C ARG A 68 27.17 1.26 -3.10
N SER A 69 27.57 2.36 -2.43
CA SER A 69 26.93 2.72 -1.15
C SER A 69 25.47 3.03 -1.35
N VAL A 70 24.60 2.43 -0.52
CA VAL A 70 23.15 2.67 -0.51
C VAL A 70 22.82 4.16 -0.39
N PHE A 71 23.63 4.93 0.33
CA PHE A 71 23.47 6.39 0.47
C PHE A 71 23.67 7.13 -0.85
N VAL A 72 24.63 6.67 -1.67
CA VAL A 72 24.89 7.26 -3.00
C VAL A 72 23.77 6.89 -3.99
N ILE A 73 23.23 5.66 -3.86
CA ILE A 73 22.10 5.20 -4.66
C ILE A 73 20.83 6.03 -4.37
N LEU A 74 20.57 6.35 -3.12
CA LEU A 74 19.34 7.00 -2.67
C LEU A 74 19.37 8.54 -2.63
N LYS A 75 20.46 9.20 -3.06
CA LYS A 75 20.67 10.64 -2.84
C LYS A 75 19.77 11.58 -3.65
N ASP A 76 19.24 11.14 -4.79
CA ASP A 76 18.55 12.00 -5.76
C ASP A 76 17.05 12.16 -5.45
N TYR A 77 16.44 13.22 -6.01
CA TYR A 77 15.05 13.59 -5.71
C TYR A 77 14.03 12.56 -6.16
N GLU A 78 14.28 11.83 -7.22
CA GLU A 78 13.34 10.83 -7.73
C GLU A 78 13.18 9.67 -6.77
N GLN A 79 14.27 9.22 -6.15
CA GLN A 79 14.20 8.18 -5.12
C GLN A 79 13.46 8.69 -3.87
N GLU A 80 13.69 9.95 -3.49
CA GLU A 80 13.01 10.59 -2.38
C GLU A 80 11.49 10.62 -2.62
N VAL A 81 11.04 11.08 -3.78
CA VAL A 81 9.62 11.09 -4.16
C VAL A 81 9.04 9.68 -4.22
N ALA A 82 9.75 8.72 -4.82
CA ALA A 82 9.31 7.33 -4.89
C ALA A 82 9.11 6.72 -3.49
N LEU A 83 10.02 7.00 -2.55
CA LEU A 83 9.91 6.52 -1.18
C LEU A 83 8.80 7.23 -0.38
N ILE A 84 8.57 8.53 -0.61
CA ILE A 84 7.42 9.24 -0.03
C ILE A 84 6.11 8.58 -0.47
N LEU A 85 5.95 8.34 -1.78
CA LEU A 85 4.76 7.69 -2.32
C LEU A 85 4.60 6.27 -1.80
N ALA A 86 5.70 5.51 -1.71
CA ALA A 86 5.67 4.15 -1.18
C ALA A 86 5.24 4.13 0.30
N LEU A 87 5.82 5.00 1.13
CA LEU A 87 5.46 5.09 2.54
C LEU A 87 4.01 5.53 2.72
N TRP A 88 3.55 6.51 1.93
CA TRP A 88 2.16 6.95 1.94
C TRP A 88 1.20 5.81 1.56
N ALA A 89 1.48 5.06 0.49
CA ALA A 89 0.69 3.90 0.10
C ALA A 89 0.64 2.84 1.20
N LEU A 90 1.78 2.55 1.86
CA LEU A 90 1.83 1.60 2.99
C LEU A 90 1.04 2.09 4.20
N CYS A 91 1.03 3.39 4.50
CA CYS A 91 0.18 3.97 5.55
C CYS A 91 -1.32 3.78 5.23
N LEU A 92 -1.73 4.00 3.98
CA LEU A 92 -3.12 3.78 3.54
C LEU A 92 -3.50 2.30 3.63
N ILE A 93 -2.63 1.39 3.18
CA ILE A 93 -2.82 -0.06 3.30
C ILE A 93 -2.95 -0.46 4.77
N GLY A 94 -2.09 0.06 5.65
CA GLY A 94 -2.13 -0.21 7.09
C GLY A 94 -3.43 0.27 7.75
N TYR A 95 -3.91 1.45 7.38
CA TYR A 95 -5.18 1.98 7.86
C TYR A 95 -6.36 1.07 7.47
N GLN A 96 -6.48 0.75 6.19
CA GLN A 96 -7.55 -0.14 5.69
C GLN A 96 -7.41 -1.56 6.24
N GLY A 97 -6.19 -2.07 6.38
CA GLY A 97 -5.91 -3.35 7.03
C GLY A 97 -6.39 -3.39 8.48
N SER A 98 -6.26 -2.30 9.21
CA SER A 98 -6.78 -2.18 10.59
C SER A 98 -8.31 -2.23 10.65
N GLU A 99 -9.00 -1.66 9.65
CA GLU A 99 -10.46 -1.74 9.53
C GLU A 99 -10.92 -3.17 9.21
N VAL A 100 -10.25 -3.84 8.28
CA VAL A 100 -10.52 -5.25 7.96
C VAL A 100 -10.31 -6.13 9.19
N ALA A 101 -9.21 -5.93 9.94
CA ALA A 101 -8.93 -6.68 11.15
C ALA A 101 -9.99 -6.45 12.24
N ARG A 102 -10.52 -5.24 12.36
CA ARG A 102 -11.60 -4.90 13.29
C ARG A 102 -12.91 -5.57 12.89
N ASN A 103 -13.27 -5.51 11.60
CA ASN A 103 -14.45 -6.21 11.06
C ASN A 103 -14.35 -7.73 11.31
N ARG A 104 -13.14 -8.33 11.12
CA ARG A 104 -12.93 -9.75 11.31
C ARG A 104 -13.14 -10.19 12.76
N ARG A 105 -12.76 -9.39 13.75
CA ARG A 105 -13.02 -9.67 15.17
C ARG A 105 -14.51 -9.77 15.50
N LEU A 106 -15.37 -9.12 14.72
CA LEU A 106 -16.81 -9.20 14.91
C LEU A 106 -17.39 -10.53 14.40
N LEU A 107 -16.73 -11.18 13.44
CA LEU A 107 -17.13 -12.52 12.98
C LEU A 107 -16.98 -13.60 14.08
N ASP A 108 -16.09 -13.35 15.05
CA ASP A 108 -15.90 -14.25 16.19
C ASP A 108 -16.96 -14.08 17.30
N LYS A 109 -17.78 -13.01 17.22
CA LYS A 109 -18.89 -12.77 18.15
C LYS A 109 -20.16 -13.44 17.64
N ASP A 110 -20.79 -14.25 18.46
CA ASP A 110 -22.12 -14.82 18.18
C ASP A 110 -23.20 -13.75 18.43
N TYR A 111 -23.66 -13.07 17.35
CA TYR A 111 -24.73 -12.06 17.42
C TYR A 111 -26.13 -12.67 17.49
N ILE A 112 -26.27 -13.90 17.02
CA ILE A 112 -27.55 -14.59 16.98
C ILE A 112 -27.40 -15.89 17.75
N GLU A 113 -27.80 -15.86 19.02
CA GLU A 113 -27.88 -17.04 19.88
C GLU A 113 -29.12 -17.86 19.47
N LEU A 114 -29.00 -18.62 18.40
CA LEU A 114 -29.99 -19.63 18.06
C LEU A 114 -29.62 -20.90 18.85
N GLY A 115 -30.43 -21.23 19.90
CA GLY A 115 -30.35 -22.54 20.52
C GLY A 115 -30.59 -23.63 19.49
N GLU A 116 -29.99 -24.82 19.71
CA GLU A 116 -30.13 -25.95 18.77
C GLU A 116 -31.61 -26.24 18.48
N GLY A 117 -31.97 -26.24 17.18
CA GLY A 117 -33.34 -26.54 16.73
C GLY A 117 -34.32 -25.35 16.73
N ARG A 118 -33.92 -24.14 17.10
CA ARG A 118 -34.78 -22.96 16.98
C ARG A 118 -34.90 -22.48 15.56
N VAL A 119 -36.12 -22.18 15.13
CA VAL A 119 -36.48 -21.65 13.84
C VAL A 119 -36.77 -20.16 13.99
N VAL A 120 -36.28 -19.36 13.06
CA VAL A 120 -36.56 -17.93 13.00
C VAL A 120 -37.84 -17.72 12.17
N LEU A 121 -38.87 -17.20 12.81
CA LEU A 121 -40.14 -16.84 12.13
C LEU A 121 -40.09 -15.34 11.72
N PRO A 122 -40.85 -14.93 10.70
CA PRO A 122 -40.91 -13.53 10.26
C PRO A 122 -41.31 -12.55 11.38
N ASP A 123 -42.17 -12.95 12.28
CA ASP A 123 -42.65 -12.14 13.39
C ASP A 123 -41.57 -11.99 14.49
N ASP A 124 -40.63 -12.93 14.59
CA ASP A 124 -39.52 -12.92 15.55
C ASP A 124 -38.30 -12.12 15.03
N ALA A 125 -38.29 -11.75 13.75
CA ALA A 125 -37.16 -11.05 13.12
C ALA A 125 -36.73 -9.78 13.88
N ARG A 126 -37.70 -9.02 14.41
CA ARG A 126 -37.42 -7.83 15.23
C ARG A 126 -36.76 -8.18 16.57
N ALA A 127 -37.12 -9.29 17.19
CA ALA A 127 -36.55 -9.73 18.47
C ALA A 127 -35.05 -10.06 18.29
N TYR A 128 -34.70 -10.74 17.19
CA TYR A 128 -33.31 -11.04 16.84
C TYR A 128 -32.50 -9.81 16.38
N GLY A 129 -33.17 -8.75 15.91
CA GLY A 129 -32.52 -7.49 15.51
C GLY A 129 -32.11 -6.63 16.71
N ARG A 130 -32.83 -6.69 17.86
CA ARG A 130 -32.57 -5.83 19.02
C ARG A 130 -31.15 -5.90 19.58
N PRO A 131 -30.51 -7.07 19.75
CA PRO A 131 -29.10 -7.12 20.20
C PRO A 131 -28.15 -6.40 19.26
N ILE A 132 -28.41 -6.46 17.95
CA ILE A 132 -27.61 -5.78 16.92
C ILE A 132 -27.85 -4.28 16.97
N GLU A 133 -29.09 -3.83 17.13
CA GLU A 133 -29.43 -2.40 17.29
C GLU A 133 -28.85 -1.78 18.57
N SER A 134 -28.57 -2.59 19.61
CA SER A 134 -27.97 -2.14 20.86
C SER A 134 -26.45 -1.91 20.78
N LEU A 135 -25.80 -2.33 19.70
CA LEU A 135 -24.37 -2.14 19.48
C LEU A 135 -24.02 -0.65 19.33
N PRO A 136 -22.77 -0.25 19.62
CA PRO A 136 -22.27 1.07 19.27
C PRO A 136 -22.42 1.35 17.76
N ARG A 137 -22.70 2.57 17.37
CA ARG A 137 -22.92 2.95 15.97
C ARG A 137 -21.78 2.52 15.04
N ASP A 138 -20.55 2.62 15.52
CA ASP A 138 -19.37 2.20 14.76
C ASP A 138 -19.35 0.69 14.47
N GLU A 139 -19.89 -0.15 15.38
CA GLU A 139 -20.02 -1.59 15.17
C GLU A 139 -21.25 -1.94 14.31
N GLN A 140 -22.34 -1.16 14.41
CA GLN A 140 -23.53 -1.36 13.56
C GLN A 140 -23.26 -1.11 12.07
N GLU A 141 -22.33 -0.19 11.77
CA GLU A 141 -21.93 0.13 10.38
C GLU A 141 -21.00 -0.92 9.76
N MET A 142 -20.47 -1.87 10.56
CA MET A 142 -19.63 -2.93 10.06
C MET A 142 -20.41 -3.98 9.28
N LEU A 143 -19.75 -4.71 8.38
CA LEU A 143 -20.38 -5.60 7.39
C LEU A 143 -21.33 -6.61 8.02
N LEU A 144 -20.88 -7.38 9.03
CA LEU A 144 -21.69 -8.48 9.59
C LEU A 144 -22.98 -7.99 10.28
N PRO A 145 -22.95 -7.03 11.24
CA PRO A 145 -24.16 -6.49 11.86
C PRO A 145 -25.12 -5.88 10.83
N ARG A 146 -24.58 -5.12 9.88
CA ARG A 146 -25.38 -4.46 8.83
C ARG A 146 -26.07 -5.48 7.93
N ALA A 147 -25.36 -6.49 7.45
CA ALA A 147 -25.93 -7.54 6.60
C ALA A 147 -26.95 -8.42 7.35
N LEU A 148 -26.73 -8.70 8.65
CA LEU A 148 -27.71 -9.38 9.50
C LEU A 148 -29.00 -8.57 9.65
N MET A 149 -28.90 -7.25 9.88
CA MET A 149 -30.05 -6.36 9.96
C MET A 149 -30.81 -6.28 8.65
N VAL A 150 -30.11 -6.22 7.50
CA VAL A 150 -30.72 -6.26 6.18
C VAL A 150 -31.50 -7.56 5.97
N ALA A 151 -30.92 -8.71 6.35
CA ALA A 151 -31.58 -10.01 6.25
C ALA A 151 -32.85 -10.08 7.10
N LEU A 152 -32.77 -9.71 8.39
CA LEU A 152 -33.88 -9.75 9.33
C LEU A 152 -35.01 -8.80 8.92
N ASN A 153 -34.67 -7.56 8.52
CA ASN A 153 -35.66 -6.58 8.08
C ASN A 153 -36.37 -7.03 6.78
N ARG A 154 -35.62 -7.59 5.84
CA ARG A 154 -36.20 -8.12 4.61
C ARG A 154 -37.14 -9.30 4.90
N PHE A 155 -36.68 -10.24 5.76
CA PHE A 155 -37.48 -11.40 6.15
C PHE A 155 -38.81 -11.02 6.84
N GLY A 156 -38.73 -10.10 7.81
CA GLY A 156 -39.94 -9.59 8.48
C GLY A 156 -40.91 -8.87 7.55
N ALA A 157 -40.43 -8.21 6.49
CA ALA A 157 -41.25 -7.48 5.54
C ALA A 157 -41.87 -8.36 4.45
N THR A 158 -41.07 -9.26 3.85
CA THR A 158 -41.48 -10.05 2.66
C THR A 158 -41.95 -11.46 3.02
N ARG A 159 -41.65 -11.94 4.23
CA ARG A 159 -41.85 -13.33 4.67
C ARG A 159 -41.27 -14.36 3.69
N SER A 160 -40.18 -13.99 3.00
CA SER A 160 -39.51 -14.80 1.99
C SER A 160 -38.05 -15.02 2.39
N VAL A 161 -37.66 -16.27 2.54
CA VAL A 161 -36.26 -16.66 2.82
C VAL A 161 -35.37 -16.33 1.61
N GLN A 162 -35.90 -16.50 0.42
CA GLN A 162 -35.16 -16.22 -0.83
C GLN A 162 -34.85 -14.74 -0.97
N ASP A 163 -35.81 -13.85 -0.72
CA ASP A 163 -35.60 -12.40 -0.78
C ASP A 163 -34.57 -11.93 0.25
N SER A 164 -34.57 -12.57 1.43
CA SER A 164 -33.60 -12.27 2.48
C SER A 164 -32.19 -12.70 2.07
N ALA A 165 -32.04 -13.88 1.47
CA ALA A 165 -30.77 -14.38 0.99
C ALA A 165 -30.22 -13.49 -0.15
N GLU A 166 -31.11 -13.03 -1.05
CA GLU A 166 -30.73 -12.12 -2.13
C GLU A 166 -30.32 -10.74 -1.61
N ALA A 167 -31.02 -10.22 -0.60
CA ALA A 167 -30.65 -8.96 0.05
C ALA A 167 -29.28 -9.02 0.73
N VAL A 168 -28.94 -10.14 1.40
CA VAL A 168 -27.62 -10.38 1.97
C VAL A 168 -26.56 -10.42 0.87
N ARG A 169 -26.84 -11.10 -0.23
CA ARG A 169 -25.93 -11.19 -1.37
C ARG A 169 -25.63 -9.81 -1.93
N ALA A 170 -26.65 -9.01 -2.19
CA ALA A 170 -26.52 -7.66 -2.70
C ALA A 170 -25.73 -6.76 -1.73
N GLU A 171 -25.94 -6.91 -0.40
CA GLU A 171 -25.20 -6.16 0.60
C GLU A 171 -23.70 -6.53 0.63
N CYS A 172 -23.37 -7.82 0.49
CA CYS A 172 -22.00 -8.30 0.38
C CYS A 172 -21.32 -7.80 -0.92
N GLU A 173 -22.03 -7.80 -2.05
CA GLU A 173 -21.54 -7.28 -3.34
C GLU A 173 -21.26 -5.77 -3.24
N ASN A 174 -22.20 -5.00 -2.67
CA ASN A 174 -22.01 -3.56 -2.41
C ASN A 174 -20.80 -3.27 -1.53
N GLU A 175 -20.54 -4.11 -0.53
CA GLU A 175 -19.36 -3.96 0.33
C GLU A 175 -18.05 -4.26 -0.40
N LEU A 176 -18.02 -5.28 -1.27
CA LEU A 176 -16.85 -5.54 -2.13
C LEU A 176 -16.54 -4.34 -3.02
N ASP A 177 -17.55 -3.77 -3.67
CA ASP A 177 -17.41 -2.59 -4.53
C ASP A 177 -16.90 -1.39 -3.73
N ARG A 178 -17.39 -1.20 -2.50
CA ARG A 178 -16.94 -0.16 -1.60
C ARG A 178 -15.46 -0.33 -1.22
N LEU A 179 -15.06 -1.54 -0.82
CA LEU A 179 -13.69 -1.86 -0.47
C LEU A 179 -12.74 -1.69 -1.66
N ASP A 180 -13.16 -2.10 -2.85
CA ASP A 180 -12.39 -1.93 -4.09
C ASP A 180 -12.22 -0.44 -4.45
N ALA A 181 -13.27 0.36 -4.30
CA ALA A 181 -13.20 1.80 -4.52
C ALA A 181 -12.22 2.50 -3.56
N GLN A 182 -12.15 2.06 -2.30
CA GLN A 182 -11.19 2.59 -1.31
C GLN A 182 -9.73 2.31 -1.69
N LEU A 183 -9.46 1.21 -2.41
CA LEU A 183 -8.12 0.87 -2.89
C LEU A 183 -7.67 1.66 -4.12
N SER A 184 -8.55 2.42 -4.75
CA SER A 184 -8.27 3.13 -6.02
C SER A 184 -7.05 4.05 -5.90
N MET A 185 -6.94 4.80 -4.79
CA MET A 185 -5.83 5.71 -4.54
C MET A 185 -4.51 4.96 -4.32
N VAL A 186 -4.55 3.82 -3.63
CA VAL A 186 -3.36 2.98 -3.42
C VAL A 186 -2.88 2.39 -4.76
N ARG A 187 -3.80 1.92 -5.60
CA ARG A 187 -3.48 1.44 -6.96
C ARG A 187 -2.86 2.53 -7.83
N PHE A 188 -3.45 3.74 -7.80
CA PHE A 188 -2.87 4.89 -8.49
C PHE A 188 -1.45 5.17 -8.03
N THR A 189 -1.22 5.20 -6.71
CA THR A 189 0.11 5.46 -6.13
C THR A 189 1.11 4.36 -6.50
N ALA A 190 0.69 3.09 -6.46
CA ALA A 190 1.53 1.97 -6.87
C ALA A 190 1.98 2.08 -8.33
N TRP A 191 1.11 2.60 -9.23
CA TRP A 191 1.49 2.89 -10.62
C TRP A 191 2.37 4.14 -10.74
N ALA A 192 2.15 5.16 -9.92
CA ALA A 192 2.91 6.41 -9.97
C ALA A 192 4.38 6.22 -9.56
N ILE A 193 4.68 5.29 -8.64
CA ILE A 193 6.06 5.02 -8.18
C ILE A 193 7.01 4.66 -9.33
N PRO A 194 6.74 3.64 -10.18
CA PRO A 194 7.57 3.35 -11.34
C PRO A 194 7.65 4.50 -12.34
N ALA A 195 6.56 5.26 -12.51
CA ALA A 195 6.55 6.43 -13.41
C ALA A 195 7.55 7.50 -12.95
N VAL A 196 7.64 7.77 -11.64
CA VAL A 196 8.67 8.67 -11.07
C VAL A 196 10.07 8.13 -11.33
N GLY A 197 10.29 6.83 -11.16
CA GLY A 197 11.56 6.18 -11.51
C GLY A 197 11.93 6.37 -12.99
N PHE A 198 10.97 6.27 -13.88
CA PHE A 198 11.16 6.50 -15.30
C PHE A 198 11.51 7.98 -15.63
N VAL A 199 10.90 8.94 -14.94
CA VAL A 199 11.30 10.35 -15.05
C VAL A 199 12.77 10.53 -14.66
N GLY A 200 13.22 9.82 -13.61
CA GLY A 200 14.63 9.80 -13.21
C GLY A 200 15.56 9.27 -14.30
N THR A 201 15.16 8.23 -15.04
CA THR A 201 15.96 7.71 -16.15
C THR A 201 16.10 8.73 -17.28
N VAL A 202 15.02 9.34 -17.70
CA VAL A 202 15.03 10.36 -18.76
C VAL A 202 15.93 11.54 -18.37
N ARG A 203 15.82 12.02 -17.13
CA ARG A 203 16.66 13.11 -16.62
C ARG A 203 18.14 12.70 -16.53
N GLY A 204 18.44 11.49 -16.10
CA GLY A 204 19.80 10.99 -15.98
C GLY A 204 20.48 10.81 -17.34
N ILE A 205 19.77 10.28 -18.33
CA ILE A 205 20.26 10.21 -19.72
C ILE A 205 20.51 11.61 -20.29
N GLY A 206 19.59 12.56 -20.05
CA GLY A 206 19.77 13.94 -20.47
C GLY A 206 21.04 14.57 -19.91
N ARG A 207 21.37 14.35 -18.64
CA ARG A 207 22.64 14.78 -18.03
C ARG A 207 23.85 14.10 -18.66
N ALA A 208 23.80 12.78 -18.84
CA ALA A 208 24.88 12.03 -19.46
C ALA A 208 25.20 12.55 -20.87
N LEU A 209 24.17 12.91 -21.67
CA LEU A 209 24.34 13.50 -22.99
C LEU A 209 24.95 14.92 -22.96
N GLN A 210 24.61 15.72 -21.95
CA GLN A 210 25.24 17.06 -21.78
C GLN A 210 26.74 16.95 -21.47
N GLU A 211 27.14 15.92 -20.70
CA GLU A 211 28.54 15.65 -20.36
C GLU A 211 29.30 14.90 -21.49
N ALA A 212 28.60 14.48 -22.56
CA ALA A 212 29.22 13.76 -23.66
C ALA A 212 30.26 14.59 -24.43
N GLN A 213 30.18 15.94 -24.40
CA GLN A 213 31.20 16.81 -24.98
C GLN A 213 32.55 16.67 -24.26
N GLY A 214 32.54 16.44 -22.93
CA GLY A 214 33.78 16.14 -22.17
C GLY A 214 34.42 14.84 -22.61
N ALA A 215 33.63 13.86 -23.03
CA ALA A 215 34.13 12.56 -23.52
C ALA A 215 34.97 12.71 -24.82
N LEU A 216 34.70 13.71 -25.65
CA LEU A 216 35.52 14.01 -26.83
C LEU A 216 36.93 14.44 -26.48
N HIS A 217 37.13 14.92 -25.25
CA HIS A 217 38.44 15.33 -24.71
C HIS A 217 39.05 14.24 -23.79
N GLY A 218 38.48 13.03 -23.80
CA GLY A 218 38.95 11.87 -23.02
C GLY A 218 38.38 11.74 -21.60
N ASP A 219 37.53 12.68 -21.15
CA ASP A 219 36.86 12.58 -19.83
C ASP A 219 35.46 12.03 -19.96
N ILE A 220 35.31 10.73 -19.66
CA ILE A 220 34.03 10.00 -19.66
C ILE A 220 33.34 9.96 -18.30
N SER A 221 33.94 10.59 -17.27
CA SER A 221 33.46 10.49 -15.87
C SER A 221 32.04 11.03 -15.70
N GLY A 222 31.71 12.18 -16.33
CA GLY A 222 30.38 12.79 -16.28
C GLY A 222 29.30 11.90 -16.90
N VAL A 223 29.61 11.30 -18.05
CA VAL A 223 28.68 10.35 -18.73
C VAL A 223 28.39 9.14 -17.84
N THR A 224 29.42 8.55 -17.26
CA THR A 224 29.31 7.35 -16.40
C THR A 224 28.49 7.66 -15.13
N LEU A 225 28.72 8.83 -14.51
CA LEU A 225 27.96 9.28 -13.35
C LEU A 225 26.47 9.49 -13.69
N GLY A 226 26.18 10.16 -14.83
CA GLY A 226 24.81 10.39 -15.31
C GLY A 226 24.05 9.08 -15.53
N LEU A 227 24.68 8.09 -16.14
CA LEU A 227 24.10 6.76 -16.34
C LEU A 227 23.87 6.03 -15.00
N GLY A 228 24.79 6.15 -14.06
CA GLY A 228 24.66 5.56 -12.73
C GLY A 228 23.42 6.10 -11.98
N VAL A 229 23.19 7.39 -12.02
CA VAL A 229 21.98 8.03 -11.44
C VAL A 229 20.70 7.47 -12.09
N THR A 230 20.72 7.32 -13.41
CA THR A 230 19.61 6.77 -14.20
C THR A 230 19.15 5.41 -13.67
N PHE A 231 20.08 4.46 -13.54
CA PHE A 231 19.74 3.11 -13.11
C PHE A 231 19.30 3.06 -11.65
N ASN A 232 19.90 3.85 -10.78
CA ASN A 232 19.57 3.88 -9.35
C ASN A 232 18.13 4.38 -9.11
N ALA A 233 17.68 5.40 -9.86
CA ALA A 233 16.32 5.93 -9.73
C ALA A 233 15.27 4.87 -10.05
N THR A 234 15.44 4.18 -11.17
CA THR A 234 14.49 3.12 -11.59
C THR A 234 14.54 1.91 -10.67
N LEU A 235 15.72 1.48 -10.27
CA LEU A 235 15.86 0.34 -9.36
C LEU A 235 15.12 0.59 -8.04
N THR A 236 15.34 1.75 -7.42
CA THR A 236 14.68 2.12 -6.16
C THR A 236 13.16 2.18 -6.31
N ALA A 237 12.68 2.79 -7.39
CA ALA A 237 11.25 2.88 -7.66
C ALA A 237 10.61 1.50 -7.88
N LEU A 238 11.24 0.61 -8.66
CA LEU A 238 10.73 -0.74 -8.92
C LEU A 238 10.69 -1.58 -7.65
N VAL A 239 11.75 -1.57 -6.83
CA VAL A 239 11.77 -2.30 -5.56
C VAL A 239 10.67 -1.78 -4.62
N SER A 240 10.51 -0.47 -4.51
CA SER A 240 9.46 0.14 -3.70
C SER A 240 8.06 -0.25 -4.19
N CYS A 241 7.86 -0.26 -5.51
CA CYS A 241 6.60 -0.68 -6.12
C CYS A 241 6.26 -2.14 -5.80
N ILE A 242 7.24 -3.06 -5.91
CA ILE A 242 7.05 -4.49 -5.59
C ILE A 242 6.58 -4.65 -4.14
N VAL A 243 7.19 -3.94 -3.19
CA VAL A 243 6.80 -3.98 -1.78
C VAL A 243 5.36 -3.49 -1.59
N VAL A 244 5.01 -2.35 -2.18
CA VAL A 244 3.64 -1.79 -2.11
C VAL A 244 2.62 -2.75 -2.72
N MET A 245 2.91 -3.30 -3.91
CA MET A 245 2.02 -4.25 -4.59
C MET A 245 1.83 -5.55 -3.81
N PHE A 246 2.87 -6.04 -3.14
CA PHE A 246 2.75 -7.21 -2.28
C PHE A 246 1.75 -6.96 -1.14
N PHE A 247 1.88 -5.85 -0.40
CA PHE A 247 0.97 -5.54 0.69
C PHE A 247 -0.44 -5.20 0.21
N LEU A 248 -0.57 -4.53 -0.94
CA LEU A 248 -1.86 -4.29 -1.57
C LEU A 248 -2.59 -5.59 -1.87
N HIS A 249 -1.89 -6.56 -2.47
CA HIS A 249 -2.47 -7.88 -2.78
C HIS A 249 -2.90 -8.64 -1.51
N GLN A 250 -2.07 -8.59 -0.44
CA GLN A 250 -2.43 -9.21 0.84
C GLN A 250 -3.70 -8.57 1.44
N LEU A 251 -3.83 -7.25 1.33
CA LEU A 251 -5.02 -6.53 1.81
C LEU A 251 -6.26 -6.93 1.01
N GLN A 252 -6.18 -6.98 -0.33
CA GLN A 252 -7.28 -7.42 -1.18
C GLN A 252 -7.75 -8.83 -0.81
N GLN A 253 -6.84 -9.78 -0.65
CA GLN A 253 -7.18 -11.13 -0.21
C GLN A 253 -7.86 -11.15 1.17
N ALA A 254 -7.42 -10.29 2.09
CA ALA A 254 -8.03 -10.20 3.42
C ALA A 254 -9.46 -9.63 3.37
N GLN A 255 -9.71 -8.66 2.49
CA GLN A 255 -11.03 -8.07 2.22
C GLN A 255 -11.99 -9.10 1.62
N ASP A 256 -11.55 -9.82 0.59
CA ASP A 256 -12.35 -10.86 -0.07
C ASP A 256 -12.75 -11.97 0.91
N ARG A 257 -11.79 -12.42 1.73
CA ARG A 257 -12.06 -13.42 2.78
C ARG A 257 -13.04 -12.92 3.83
N LEU A 258 -12.91 -11.66 4.26
CA LEU A 258 -13.84 -11.07 5.23
C LEU A 258 -15.28 -11.13 4.73
N VAL A 259 -15.52 -10.72 3.48
CA VAL A 259 -16.87 -10.72 2.89
C VAL A 259 -17.40 -12.13 2.71
N LEU A 260 -16.56 -13.07 2.27
CA LEU A 260 -16.93 -14.47 2.12
C LEU A 260 -17.29 -15.09 3.48
N ASP A 261 -16.47 -14.87 4.52
CA ASP A 261 -16.69 -15.40 5.87
C ASP A 261 -17.98 -14.81 6.47
N ALA A 262 -18.25 -13.51 6.30
CA ALA A 262 -19.48 -12.87 6.73
C ALA A 262 -20.72 -13.49 6.05
N ARG A 263 -20.66 -13.69 4.73
CA ARG A 263 -21.73 -14.34 3.97
C ARG A 263 -21.99 -15.76 4.44
N MET A 264 -20.92 -16.56 4.66
CA MET A 264 -21.04 -17.93 5.15
C MET A 264 -21.60 -17.97 6.59
N TYR A 265 -21.22 -17.02 7.44
CA TYR A 265 -21.77 -16.91 8.79
C TYR A 265 -23.29 -16.69 8.74
N ILE A 266 -23.73 -15.70 7.94
CA ILE A 266 -25.16 -15.36 7.81
C ILE A 266 -25.97 -16.54 7.22
N ASP A 267 -25.44 -17.20 6.19
CA ASP A 267 -26.10 -18.37 5.60
C ASP A 267 -26.30 -19.48 6.65
N ARG A 268 -25.24 -19.86 7.36
CA ARG A 268 -25.28 -20.95 8.31
C ARG A 268 -26.10 -20.65 9.56
N ARG A 269 -25.95 -19.44 10.13
CA ARG A 269 -26.56 -19.10 11.41
C ARG A 269 -27.97 -18.53 11.26
N LEU A 270 -28.27 -17.82 10.17
CA LEU A 270 -29.53 -17.13 10.02
C LEU A 270 -30.39 -17.76 8.92
N ILE A 271 -29.94 -17.75 7.64
CA ILE A 271 -30.78 -18.11 6.49
C ILE A 271 -31.30 -19.54 6.57
N ARG A 272 -30.44 -20.50 6.93
CA ARG A 272 -30.84 -21.93 7.03
C ARG A 272 -31.88 -22.18 8.13
N ASN A 273 -31.94 -21.32 9.11
CA ASN A 273 -32.88 -21.44 10.23
C ASN A 273 -34.16 -20.63 10.05
N MET A 274 -34.29 -19.86 8.98
CA MET A 274 -35.50 -19.14 8.61
C MET A 274 -36.57 -20.12 8.08
N ARG A 275 -37.80 -20.00 8.54
CA ARG A 275 -38.95 -20.76 8.04
C ARG A 275 -40.14 -19.83 7.89
N VAL A 276 -40.94 -20.09 6.88
CA VAL A 276 -42.23 -19.45 6.66
C VAL A 276 -43.29 -20.49 7.04
N HIS A 277 -44.20 -20.13 7.93
CA HIS A 277 -45.38 -20.98 8.26
C HIS A 277 -46.41 -20.83 7.20
#